data_33d6d5aff33a8e540d53bda3bc80fbc2
#
_entry.id   33d6d5aff33a8e540d53bda3bc80fbc2
#
_cell.length_a   1.000
_cell.length_b   1.000
_cell.length_c   1.000
_cell.angle_alpha   90.00
_cell.angle_beta   90.00
_cell.angle_gamma   90.00
#
_symmetry.space_group_name_H-M   'P 1'
#
loop_
_entity.id
_entity.type
_entity.pdbx_description
1 polymer ?
#
loop_
_entity_poly.entity_id
_entity_poly.type
_entity_poly.pdbx_seq_one_letter_code
_entity_poly.pdbx_strand_id
1 'polypeptide(L)'
;MPRKIEADALLAFGQSVLVATGVPPGDAGLLADSLVAAELWGHSSHGLLRLPWYVERLRSGAMAAVTDAATVVDSGSLVVLDGRDGIGQVLTMRATRLGIERARRHGISGVGVRHSNHFGTAAYFTRESAQAGCVALLATNASPAMAPWGGREKAIGTNPWSIAAPAGRHGVAVMDIANTAVARGKIYLAADRGQAIPDNWAADGHGRPTTNAQDAIHGLILPMAGHKGYIISFMMDVLAGVLTGSGFGTRVAGPYDPERRSGCGHLLITIDIGALMPRDAFERRMEDLIDEVKAVPTADGVPEIFFPGELEDRHAQAHRRDGIEIADQTWRSLARLAEETRTPLPPERGGPEAGNAA
;
A
#
# COMPACT_ATOMS: atom_id res chain seq x y z
N MET A 1 19.47 -8.77 -19.36
CA MET A 1 18.10 -8.30 -19.63
C MET A 1 17.32 -8.39 -18.32
N PRO A 2 16.38 -7.49 -18.03
CA PRO A 2 15.55 -7.61 -16.84
C PRO A 2 14.74 -8.92 -16.90
N ARG A 3 14.60 -9.57 -15.73
CA ARG A 3 13.83 -10.82 -15.60
C ARG A 3 12.36 -10.51 -15.61
N LYS A 4 11.61 -11.18 -16.50
CA LYS A 4 10.16 -11.10 -16.56
C LYS A 4 9.54 -12.38 -16.02
N ILE A 5 8.65 -12.25 -15.07
CA ILE A 5 8.00 -13.36 -14.36
C ILE A 5 6.49 -13.22 -14.50
N GLU A 6 5.80 -14.35 -14.67
CA GLU A 6 4.34 -14.37 -14.69
C GLU A 6 3.76 -14.02 -13.29
N ALA A 7 2.68 -13.25 -13.27
CA ALA A 7 2.03 -12.84 -12.01
C ALA A 7 1.63 -14.04 -11.15
N ASP A 8 1.05 -15.08 -11.76
CA ASP A 8 0.61 -16.29 -11.06
C ASP A 8 1.78 -17.07 -10.46
N ALA A 9 2.94 -17.09 -11.14
CA ALA A 9 4.15 -17.73 -10.62
C ALA A 9 4.72 -16.96 -9.42
N LEU A 10 4.67 -15.63 -9.44
CA LEU A 10 5.06 -14.78 -8.30
C LEU A 10 4.10 -14.96 -7.11
N LEU A 11 2.81 -15.07 -7.38
CA LEU A 11 1.78 -15.33 -6.37
C LEU A 11 2.03 -16.68 -5.68
N ALA A 12 2.18 -17.74 -6.46
CA ALA A 12 2.45 -19.09 -5.93
C ALA A 12 3.75 -19.14 -5.12
N PHE A 13 4.80 -18.47 -5.59
CA PHE A 13 6.07 -18.35 -4.86
C PHE A 13 5.88 -17.63 -3.53
N GLY A 14 5.29 -16.42 -3.55
CA GLY A 14 5.08 -15.63 -2.34
C GLY A 14 4.23 -16.37 -1.30
N GLN A 15 3.15 -17.02 -1.75
CA GLN A 15 2.31 -17.85 -0.88
C GLN A 15 3.10 -19.02 -0.26
N SER A 16 3.91 -19.73 -1.06
CA SER A 16 4.68 -20.88 -0.58
C SER A 16 5.73 -20.45 0.47
N VAL A 17 6.43 -19.34 0.25
CA VAL A 17 7.37 -18.75 1.21
C VAL A 17 6.68 -18.42 2.53
N LEU A 18 5.50 -17.79 2.47
CA LEU A 18 4.73 -17.40 3.67
C LEU A 18 4.20 -18.61 4.42
N VAL A 19 3.70 -19.64 3.73
CA VAL A 19 3.28 -20.90 4.35
C VAL A 19 4.45 -21.57 5.04
N ALA A 20 5.63 -21.61 4.41
CA ALA A 20 6.85 -22.16 5.02
C ALA A 20 7.31 -21.39 6.26
N THR A 21 6.86 -20.15 6.45
CA THR A 21 7.10 -19.34 7.66
C THR A 21 5.99 -19.42 8.70
N GLY A 22 5.01 -20.32 8.52
CA GLY A 22 3.94 -20.59 9.49
C GLY A 22 2.65 -19.78 9.29
N VAL A 23 2.53 -19.04 8.19
CA VAL A 23 1.29 -18.31 7.87
C VAL A 23 0.24 -19.30 7.32
N PRO A 24 -1.02 -19.27 7.81
CA PRO A 24 -2.09 -20.09 7.26
C PRO A 24 -2.26 -19.89 5.74
N PRO A 25 -2.54 -20.93 4.95
CA PRO A 25 -2.56 -20.85 3.48
C PRO A 25 -3.46 -19.75 2.90
N GLY A 26 -4.63 -19.50 3.50
CA GLY A 26 -5.54 -18.44 3.05
C GLY A 26 -4.97 -17.04 3.28
N ASP A 27 -4.37 -16.80 4.45
CA ASP A 27 -3.73 -15.53 4.82
C ASP A 27 -2.45 -15.31 3.99
N ALA A 28 -1.69 -16.39 3.75
CA ALA A 28 -0.51 -16.37 2.89
C ALA A 28 -0.87 -15.99 1.45
N GLY A 29 -1.95 -16.56 0.91
CA GLY A 29 -2.47 -16.21 -0.40
C GLY A 29 -2.88 -14.74 -0.50
N LEU A 30 -3.62 -14.23 0.47
CA LEU A 30 -4.04 -12.83 0.51
C LEU A 30 -2.85 -11.86 0.57
N LEU A 31 -1.86 -12.15 1.43
CA LEU A 31 -0.66 -11.32 1.53
C LEU A 31 0.12 -11.35 0.22
N ALA A 32 0.36 -12.53 -0.36
CA ALA A 32 1.08 -12.69 -1.62
C ALA A 32 0.35 -11.97 -2.77
N ASP A 33 -0.98 -12.10 -2.86
CA ASP A 33 -1.79 -11.41 -3.87
C ASP A 33 -1.68 -9.89 -3.75
N SER A 34 -1.70 -9.34 -2.54
CA SER A 34 -1.54 -7.90 -2.33
C SER A 34 -0.17 -7.37 -2.80
N LEU A 35 0.89 -8.17 -2.65
CA LEU A 35 2.23 -7.83 -3.14
C LEU A 35 2.30 -7.90 -4.67
N VAL A 36 1.72 -8.93 -5.27
CA VAL A 36 1.67 -9.08 -6.73
C VAL A 36 0.80 -8.01 -7.36
N ALA A 37 -0.32 -7.64 -6.73
CA ALA A 37 -1.16 -6.52 -7.19
C ALA A 37 -0.37 -5.21 -7.23
N ALA A 38 0.46 -4.94 -6.20
CA ALA A 38 1.33 -3.76 -6.20
C ALA A 38 2.35 -3.78 -7.35
N GLU A 39 2.95 -4.94 -7.66
CA GLU A 39 3.84 -5.09 -8.83
C GLU A 39 3.08 -4.85 -10.14
N LEU A 40 1.89 -5.43 -10.27
CA LEU A 40 1.05 -5.25 -11.46
C LEU A 40 0.73 -3.77 -11.71
N TRP A 41 0.47 -2.99 -10.67
CA TRP A 41 0.18 -1.56 -10.76
C TRP A 41 1.44 -0.68 -10.95
N GLY A 42 2.65 -1.28 -10.99
CA GLY A 42 3.91 -0.54 -11.10
C GLY A 42 4.40 0.04 -9.77
N HIS A 43 3.84 -0.38 -8.64
CA HIS A 43 4.22 0.04 -7.29
C HIS A 43 5.20 -0.94 -6.64
N SER A 44 6.30 -1.29 -7.32
CA SER A 44 7.29 -2.29 -6.85
C SER A 44 7.88 -1.98 -5.48
N SER A 45 7.84 -0.71 -5.05
CA SER A 45 8.21 -0.31 -3.68
C SER A 45 7.32 -0.92 -2.59
N HIS A 46 6.12 -1.40 -2.94
CA HIS A 46 5.15 -2.06 -2.06
C HIS A 46 4.83 -3.49 -2.49
N GLY A 47 5.56 -3.99 -3.50
CA GLY A 47 5.46 -5.34 -4.04
C GLY A 47 6.38 -6.33 -3.34
N LEU A 48 6.90 -7.30 -4.09
CA LEU A 48 7.71 -8.41 -3.60
C LEU A 48 9.03 -8.00 -2.93
N LEU A 49 9.50 -6.77 -3.15
CA LEU A 49 10.58 -6.16 -2.36
C LEU A 49 10.30 -6.21 -0.85
N ARG A 50 9.02 -6.24 -0.43
CA ARG A 50 8.61 -6.27 0.98
C ARG A 50 8.55 -7.67 1.58
N LEU A 51 8.48 -8.71 0.77
CA LEU A 51 8.36 -10.09 1.26
C LEU A 51 9.46 -10.48 2.26
N PRO A 52 10.76 -10.18 2.04
CA PRO A 52 11.80 -10.46 3.02
C PRO A 52 11.56 -9.81 4.38
N TRP A 53 11.12 -8.54 4.40
CA TRP A 53 10.84 -7.84 5.66
C TRP A 53 9.69 -8.45 6.45
N TYR A 54 8.66 -8.91 5.76
CA TYR A 54 7.55 -9.60 6.41
C TYR A 54 8.01 -10.95 6.98
N VAL A 55 8.80 -11.71 6.23
CA VAL A 55 9.36 -12.98 6.71
C VAL A 55 10.24 -12.78 7.95
N GLU A 56 11.11 -11.76 7.96
CA GLU A 56 11.93 -11.45 9.14
C GLU A 56 11.06 -11.11 10.35
N ARG A 57 10.01 -10.32 10.18
CA ARG A 57 9.08 -9.95 11.27
C ARG A 57 8.22 -11.10 11.76
N LEU A 58 7.85 -12.04 10.90
CA LEU A 58 7.19 -13.29 11.27
C LEU A 58 8.13 -14.16 12.13
N ARG A 59 9.37 -14.30 11.71
CA ARG A 59 10.39 -15.09 12.43
C ARG A 59 10.76 -14.51 13.78
N SER A 60 10.83 -13.20 13.90
CA SER A 60 11.14 -12.52 15.17
C SER A 60 9.97 -12.50 16.15
N GLY A 61 8.73 -12.72 15.66
CA GLY A 61 7.51 -12.58 16.45
C GLY A 61 7.01 -11.14 16.60
N ALA A 62 7.64 -10.17 15.91
CA ALA A 62 7.13 -8.79 15.85
C ALA A 62 5.84 -8.66 15.01
N MET A 63 5.55 -9.67 14.20
CA MET A 63 4.29 -9.88 13.48
C MET A 63 3.82 -11.32 13.71
N ALA A 64 2.58 -11.49 14.16
CA ALA A 64 2.00 -12.81 14.41
C ALA A 64 1.67 -13.50 13.08
N ALA A 65 2.14 -14.74 12.91
CA ALA A 65 1.89 -15.55 11.70
C ALA A 65 0.41 -15.93 11.57
N VAL A 66 -0.27 -16.19 12.69
CA VAL A 66 -1.72 -16.42 12.74
C VAL A 66 -2.41 -15.14 13.17
N THR A 67 -3.25 -14.61 12.29
CA THR A 67 -3.98 -13.35 12.54
C THR A 67 -5.27 -13.63 13.31
N ASP A 68 -5.24 -13.39 14.63
CA ASP A 68 -6.39 -13.54 15.54
C ASP A 68 -6.88 -12.17 16.01
N ALA A 69 -7.67 -11.48 15.17
CA ALA A 69 -8.22 -10.18 15.52
C ALA A 69 -9.46 -10.30 16.40
N ALA A 70 -9.54 -9.48 17.45
CA ALA A 70 -10.70 -9.36 18.32
C ALA A 70 -11.50 -8.09 18.04
N THR A 71 -12.82 -8.19 18.00
CA THR A 71 -13.68 -7.01 18.03
C THR A 71 -13.74 -6.46 19.46
N VAL A 72 -13.27 -5.23 19.65
CA VAL A 72 -13.20 -4.59 20.99
C VAL A 72 -14.24 -3.49 21.18
N VAL A 73 -14.75 -2.94 20.07
CA VAL A 73 -15.91 -2.01 20.05
C VAL A 73 -16.81 -2.43 18.91
N ASP A 74 -18.11 -2.51 19.13
CA ASP A 74 -19.13 -2.66 18.10
C ASP A 74 -20.34 -1.79 18.48
N SER A 75 -20.51 -0.69 17.76
CA SER A 75 -21.63 0.26 17.91
C SER A 75 -22.57 0.22 16.70
N GLY A 76 -22.61 -0.90 15.97
CA GLY A 76 -23.39 -1.05 14.74
C GLY A 76 -22.62 -0.58 13.51
N SER A 77 -22.66 0.70 13.17
CA SER A 77 -21.92 1.26 12.03
C SER A 77 -20.43 1.47 12.32
N LEU A 78 -20.04 1.59 13.58
CA LEU A 78 -18.64 1.78 14.01
C LEU A 78 -18.12 0.54 14.73
N VAL A 79 -16.96 0.06 14.29
CA VAL A 79 -16.31 -1.12 14.87
C VAL A 79 -14.83 -0.83 15.07
N VAL A 80 -14.24 -1.34 16.15
CA VAL A 80 -12.79 -1.36 16.36
C VAL A 80 -12.32 -2.80 16.53
N LEU A 81 -11.36 -3.17 15.70
CA LEU A 81 -10.65 -4.46 15.74
C LEU A 81 -9.31 -4.27 16.44
N ASP A 82 -8.99 -5.13 17.40
CA ASP A 82 -7.63 -5.29 17.92
C ASP A 82 -6.92 -6.37 17.11
N GLY A 83 -5.91 -5.98 16.34
CA GLY A 83 -5.19 -6.86 15.43
C GLY A 83 -4.16 -7.75 16.11
N ARG A 84 -3.83 -7.52 17.40
CA ARG A 84 -2.89 -8.33 18.19
C ARG A 84 -1.58 -8.62 17.44
N ASP A 85 -1.05 -7.60 16.76
CA ASP A 85 0.15 -7.65 15.92
C ASP A 85 0.07 -8.65 14.73
N GLY A 86 -1.12 -9.01 14.29
CA GLY A 86 -1.36 -9.86 13.12
C GLY A 86 -0.92 -9.21 11.82
N ILE A 87 -1.04 -9.96 10.73
CA ILE A 87 -0.66 -9.55 9.37
C ILE A 87 -1.52 -8.38 8.92
N GLY A 88 -0.89 -7.25 8.55
CA GLY A 88 -1.60 -6.02 8.20
C GLY A 88 -2.57 -6.19 7.04
N GLN A 89 -2.21 -6.94 6.00
CA GLN A 89 -3.08 -7.23 4.86
C GLN A 89 -4.33 -7.99 5.27
N VAL A 90 -4.18 -9.00 6.12
CA VAL A 90 -5.30 -9.83 6.58
C VAL A 90 -6.26 -9.01 7.45
N LEU A 91 -5.71 -8.22 8.37
CA LEU A 91 -6.47 -7.33 9.24
C LEU A 91 -7.26 -6.28 8.46
N THR A 92 -6.59 -5.65 7.48
CA THR A 92 -7.21 -4.60 6.67
C THR A 92 -8.27 -5.18 5.73
N MET A 93 -8.05 -6.36 5.14
CA MET A 93 -9.09 -7.03 4.34
C MET A 93 -10.31 -7.44 5.19
N ARG A 94 -10.07 -7.93 6.41
CA ARG A 94 -11.16 -8.20 7.36
C ARG A 94 -11.96 -6.92 7.68
N ALA A 95 -11.27 -5.80 7.93
CA ALA A 95 -11.90 -4.50 8.13
C ALA A 95 -12.69 -4.04 6.89
N THR A 96 -12.15 -4.28 5.68
CA THR A 96 -12.80 -3.94 4.41
C THR A 96 -14.11 -4.70 4.23
N ARG A 97 -14.09 -6.01 4.40
CA ARG A 97 -15.30 -6.86 4.27
C ARG A 97 -16.35 -6.51 5.31
N LEU A 98 -15.92 -6.30 6.56
CA LEU A 98 -16.81 -5.86 7.64
C LEU A 98 -17.38 -4.46 7.35
N GLY A 99 -16.55 -3.53 6.86
CA GLY A 99 -16.97 -2.19 6.47
C GLY A 99 -18.05 -2.18 5.40
N ILE A 100 -17.88 -3.02 4.35
CA ILE A 100 -18.89 -3.20 3.29
C ILE A 100 -20.20 -3.76 3.87
N GLU A 101 -20.14 -4.79 4.72
CA GLU A 101 -21.31 -5.37 5.38
C GLU A 101 -22.09 -4.33 6.18
N ARG A 102 -21.37 -3.56 7.01
CA ARG A 102 -21.97 -2.54 7.88
C ARG A 102 -22.50 -1.34 7.08
N ALA A 103 -21.81 -0.91 6.03
CA ALA A 103 -22.26 0.17 5.15
C ALA A 103 -23.59 -0.20 4.46
N ARG A 104 -23.74 -1.43 3.97
CA ARG A 104 -25.01 -1.91 3.39
C ARG A 104 -26.17 -1.90 4.38
N ARG A 105 -25.90 -2.10 5.67
CA ARG A 105 -26.93 -2.08 6.72
C ARG A 105 -27.28 -0.68 7.21
N HIS A 106 -26.28 0.22 7.28
CA HIS A 106 -26.42 1.50 7.95
C HIS A 106 -26.22 2.71 7.01
N GLY A 107 -25.94 2.49 5.72
CA GLY A 107 -25.60 3.52 4.74
C GLY A 107 -24.13 3.92 4.78
N ILE A 108 -23.52 3.90 5.95
CA ILE A 108 -22.11 4.22 6.19
C ILE A 108 -21.53 3.38 7.30
N SER A 109 -20.24 3.08 7.24
CA SER A 109 -19.52 2.43 8.32
C SER A 109 -18.13 3.03 8.55
N GLY A 110 -17.62 2.85 9.78
CA GLY A 110 -16.23 3.13 10.15
C GLY A 110 -15.64 1.93 10.88
N VAL A 111 -14.56 1.35 10.31
CA VAL A 111 -13.84 0.23 10.93
C VAL A 111 -12.43 0.64 11.26
N GLY A 112 -12.14 0.81 12.55
CA GLY A 112 -10.81 1.05 13.08
C GLY A 112 -10.07 -0.28 13.30
N VAL A 113 -8.78 -0.31 13.02
CA VAL A 113 -7.88 -1.42 13.36
C VAL A 113 -6.73 -0.87 14.17
N ARG A 114 -6.49 -1.41 15.36
CA ARG A 114 -5.35 -1.08 16.20
C ARG A 114 -4.38 -2.26 16.33
N HIS A 115 -3.15 -2.00 16.75
CA HIS A 115 -2.09 -3.00 16.90
C HIS A 115 -1.94 -3.87 15.65
N SER A 116 -1.87 -3.20 14.50
CA SER A 116 -1.68 -3.81 13.20
C SER A 116 -0.23 -3.69 12.73
N ASN A 117 0.03 -4.15 11.52
CA ASN A 117 1.28 -4.06 10.81
C ASN A 117 1.12 -3.34 9.47
N HIS A 118 2.23 -3.05 8.79
CA HIS A 118 2.23 -2.54 7.42
C HIS A 118 1.44 -3.50 6.50
N PHE A 119 0.61 -2.94 5.59
CA PHE A 119 -0.30 -3.72 4.74
C PHE A 119 -0.06 -3.60 3.22
N GLY A 120 1.02 -2.96 2.78
CA GLY A 120 1.27 -2.70 1.36
C GLY A 120 0.58 -1.43 0.86
N THR A 121 -0.12 -1.50 -0.29
CA THR A 121 -0.87 -0.38 -0.88
C THR A 121 -2.28 -0.28 -0.31
N ALA A 122 -2.74 0.93 -0.04
CA ALA A 122 -4.11 1.16 0.46
C ALA A 122 -5.15 0.94 -0.64
N ALA A 123 -4.78 1.18 -1.90
CA ALA A 123 -5.63 0.95 -3.07
C ALA A 123 -6.15 -0.49 -3.17
N TYR A 124 -5.38 -1.48 -2.70
CA TYR A 124 -5.80 -2.89 -2.72
C TYR A 124 -7.13 -3.11 -1.99
N PHE A 125 -7.33 -2.44 -0.89
CA PHE A 125 -8.51 -2.56 -0.04
C PHE A 125 -9.65 -1.63 -0.46
N THR A 126 -9.33 -0.40 -0.86
CA THR A 126 -10.37 0.55 -1.29
C THR A 126 -10.97 0.15 -2.64
N ARG A 127 -10.20 -0.47 -3.55
CA ARG A 127 -10.70 -1.07 -4.78
C ARG A 127 -11.70 -2.20 -4.51
N GLU A 128 -11.46 -3.05 -3.52
CA GLU A 128 -12.39 -4.11 -3.08
C GLU A 128 -13.74 -3.50 -2.65
N SER A 129 -13.71 -2.42 -1.87
CA SER A 129 -14.93 -1.71 -1.48
C SER A 129 -15.65 -1.08 -2.69
N ALA A 130 -14.91 -0.50 -3.63
CA ALA A 130 -15.48 0.08 -4.85
C ALA A 130 -16.13 -0.98 -5.72
N GLN A 131 -15.51 -2.13 -5.93
CA GLN A 131 -16.08 -3.26 -6.66
C GLN A 131 -17.38 -3.78 -6.00
N ALA A 132 -17.47 -3.68 -4.67
CA ALA A 132 -18.68 -4.02 -3.93
C ALA A 132 -19.80 -2.96 -4.00
N GLY A 133 -19.60 -1.85 -4.75
CA GLY A 133 -20.59 -0.77 -4.93
C GLY A 133 -20.56 0.28 -3.83
N CYS A 134 -19.42 0.47 -3.19
CA CYS A 134 -19.22 1.47 -2.14
C CYS A 134 -18.19 2.53 -2.57
N VAL A 135 -18.25 3.71 -1.96
CA VAL A 135 -17.12 4.62 -1.91
C VAL A 135 -16.39 4.38 -0.60
N ALA A 136 -15.06 4.20 -0.66
CA ALA A 136 -14.29 3.95 0.56
C ALA A 136 -13.10 4.90 0.68
N LEU A 137 -12.80 5.29 1.94
CA LEU A 137 -11.60 5.98 2.35
C LEU A 137 -10.86 5.11 3.36
N LEU A 138 -9.58 4.82 3.10
CA LEU A 138 -8.69 4.13 4.01
C LEU A 138 -7.54 5.05 4.41
N ALA A 139 -7.39 5.32 5.70
CA ALA A 139 -6.27 6.02 6.30
C ALA A 139 -5.40 5.04 7.10
N THR A 140 -4.09 5.21 7.02
CA THR A 140 -3.13 4.47 7.86
C THR A 140 -2.01 5.38 8.33
N ASN A 141 -1.33 4.97 9.40
CA ASN A 141 -0.11 5.64 9.81
C ASN A 141 1.13 4.78 9.57
N ALA A 142 2.28 5.44 9.56
CA ALA A 142 3.57 4.83 9.27
C ALA A 142 4.65 5.34 10.23
N SER A 143 5.80 4.65 10.26
CA SER A 143 6.96 5.11 11.03
C SER A 143 7.42 6.51 10.61
N PRO A 144 7.98 7.30 11.53
CA PRO A 144 8.42 8.67 11.27
C PRO A 144 9.35 8.79 10.07
N ALA A 145 9.01 9.69 9.15
CA ALA A 145 9.77 9.99 7.94
C ALA A 145 9.92 11.50 7.68
N MET A 146 8.97 12.29 8.19
CA MET A 146 8.93 13.74 8.08
C MET A 146 9.08 14.40 9.46
N ALA A 147 9.60 15.63 9.47
CA ALA A 147 9.48 16.50 10.62
C ALA A 147 8.11 17.19 10.63
N PRO A 148 7.62 17.61 11.81
CA PRO A 148 6.57 18.62 11.89
C PRO A 148 6.99 19.89 11.14
N TRP A 149 6.04 20.63 10.62
CA TRP A 149 6.35 21.88 9.91
C TRP A 149 7.12 22.85 10.83
N GLY A 150 8.32 23.25 10.39
CA GLY A 150 9.25 24.04 11.20
C GLY A 150 10.19 23.21 12.08
N GLY A 151 10.02 21.88 12.15
CA GLY A 151 10.91 20.97 12.87
C GLY A 151 12.06 20.45 12.02
N ARG A 152 13.03 19.78 12.66
CA ARG A 152 14.18 19.15 12.00
C ARG A 152 14.38 17.68 12.36
N GLU A 153 13.50 17.12 13.17
CA GLU A 153 13.55 15.70 13.59
C GLU A 153 12.31 14.95 13.12
N LYS A 154 12.50 13.71 12.73
CA LYS A 154 11.41 12.83 12.28
C LYS A 154 10.44 12.54 13.43
N ALA A 155 9.20 12.96 13.31
CA ALA A 155 8.16 12.71 14.29
C ALA A 155 6.82 12.24 13.69
N ILE A 156 6.62 12.45 12.39
CA ILE A 156 5.39 12.09 11.66
C ILE A 156 5.73 11.12 10.54
N GLY A 157 4.90 10.10 10.35
CA GLY A 157 4.97 9.18 9.24
C GLY A 157 4.56 9.82 7.91
N THR A 158 4.69 9.07 6.82
CA THR A 158 4.15 9.46 5.50
C THR A 158 2.64 9.34 5.46
N ASN A 159 2.06 8.58 6.37
CA ASN A 159 0.65 8.36 6.69
C ASN A 159 -0.25 8.36 5.44
N PRO A 160 -0.09 7.35 4.56
CA PRO A 160 -0.81 7.32 3.30
C PRO A 160 -2.31 7.12 3.50
N TRP A 161 -3.06 7.50 2.47
CA TRP A 161 -4.49 7.31 2.42
C TRP A 161 -4.96 7.07 0.99
N SER A 162 -6.08 6.36 0.88
CA SER A 162 -6.67 6.00 -0.40
C SER A 162 -8.17 6.28 -0.39
N ILE A 163 -8.67 6.76 -1.52
CA ILE A 163 -10.10 6.82 -1.80
C ILE A 163 -10.36 6.10 -3.11
N ALA A 164 -11.39 5.24 -3.13
CA ALA A 164 -11.83 4.59 -4.35
C ALA A 164 -13.36 4.63 -4.50
N ALA A 165 -13.79 4.67 -5.76
CA ALA A 165 -15.20 4.64 -6.16
C ALA A 165 -15.38 3.82 -7.44
N PRO A 166 -16.54 3.17 -7.66
CA PRO A 166 -16.88 2.58 -8.96
C PRO A 166 -16.88 3.67 -10.04
N ALA A 167 -16.40 3.33 -11.24
CA ALA A 167 -16.31 4.27 -12.35
C ALA A 167 -16.99 3.77 -13.65
N GLY A 168 -18.01 2.93 -13.50
CA GLY A 168 -18.77 2.35 -14.62
C GLY A 168 -17.86 1.60 -15.58
N ARG A 169 -17.92 1.90 -16.88
CA ARG A 169 -17.09 1.27 -17.91
C ARG A 169 -15.58 1.49 -17.74
N HIS A 170 -15.18 2.48 -16.94
CA HIS A 170 -13.78 2.77 -16.62
C HIS A 170 -13.24 1.94 -15.44
N GLY A 171 -14.07 1.06 -14.84
CA GLY A 171 -13.66 0.19 -13.74
C GLY A 171 -13.71 0.90 -12.38
N VAL A 172 -12.58 1.27 -11.82
CA VAL A 172 -12.46 1.91 -10.49
C VAL A 172 -11.59 3.15 -10.56
N ALA A 173 -12.15 4.29 -10.19
CA ALA A 173 -11.35 5.47 -9.90
C ALA A 173 -10.74 5.34 -8.51
N VAL A 174 -9.40 5.46 -8.40
CA VAL A 174 -8.69 5.29 -7.13
C VAL A 174 -7.54 6.26 -6.98
N MET A 175 -7.47 6.87 -5.81
CA MET A 175 -6.35 7.66 -5.32
C MET A 175 -5.68 6.87 -4.20
N ASP A 176 -4.36 6.65 -4.28
CA ASP A 176 -3.54 6.09 -3.20
C ASP A 176 -2.24 6.88 -3.11
N ILE A 177 -2.11 7.72 -2.11
CA ILE A 177 -1.00 8.66 -1.99
C ILE A 177 -0.42 8.70 -0.59
N ALA A 178 0.91 8.87 -0.53
CA ALA A 178 1.61 9.33 0.67
C ALA A 178 1.60 10.88 0.71
N ASN A 179 1.74 11.45 1.91
CA ASN A 179 1.71 12.91 2.10
C ASN A 179 3.11 13.54 1.95
N THR A 180 4.04 12.86 1.27
CA THR A 180 5.41 13.31 1.01
C THR A 180 5.56 13.81 -0.43
N ALA A 181 6.51 14.72 -0.64
CA ALA A 181 6.82 15.27 -1.97
C ALA A 181 7.25 14.18 -2.96
N VAL A 182 7.84 13.09 -2.45
CA VAL A 182 8.34 11.97 -3.25
C VAL A 182 8.32 10.68 -2.44
N ALA A 183 8.22 9.54 -3.11
CA ALA A 183 8.47 8.24 -2.48
C ALA A 183 9.95 8.08 -2.13
N ARG A 184 10.26 7.57 -0.92
CA ARG A 184 11.64 7.37 -0.43
C ARG A 184 12.51 6.57 -1.41
N GLY A 185 11.94 5.58 -2.09
CA GLY A 185 12.65 4.77 -3.08
C GLY A 185 13.29 5.57 -4.22
N LYS A 186 12.68 6.69 -4.64
CA LYS A 186 13.27 7.57 -5.67
C LYS A 186 14.53 8.29 -5.17
N ILE A 187 14.59 8.62 -3.88
CA ILE A 187 15.79 9.23 -3.26
C ILE A 187 16.94 8.20 -3.23
N TYR A 188 16.66 6.96 -2.81
CA TYR A 188 17.66 5.89 -2.83
C TYR A 188 18.18 5.61 -4.24
N LEU A 189 17.29 5.56 -5.22
CA LEU A 189 17.68 5.33 -6.62
C LEU A 189 18.57 6.47 -7.17
N ALA A 190 18.25 7.71 -6.82
CA ALA A 190 19.10 8.86 -7.19
C ALA A 190 20.48 8.78 -6.52
N ALA A 191 20.53 8.39 -5.25
CA ALA A 191 21.79 8.20 -4.52
C ALA A 191 22.67 7.10 -5.12
N ASP A 192 22.09 5.95 -5.45
CA ASP A 192 22.79 4.82 -6.08
C ASP A 192 23.36 5.20 -7.46
N ARG A 193 22.71 6.13 -8.16
CA ARG A 193 23.13 6.63 -9.47
C ARG A 193 24.02 7.86 -9.39
N GLY A 194 24.31 8.37 -8.19
CA GLY A 194 25.05 9.63 -8.02
C GLY A 194 24.35 10.86 -8.62
N GLN A 195 23.03 10.83 -8.72
CA GLN A 195 22.20 11.88 -9.31
C GLN A 195 21.72 12.87 -8.25
N ALA A 196 21.68 14.16 -8.61
CA ALA A 196 21.03 15.17 -7.79
C ALA A 196 19.50 14.97 -7.77
N ILE A 197 18.88 15.37 -6.67
CA ILE A 197 17.42 15.37 -6.50
C ILE A 197 16.90 16.82 -6.53
N PRO A 198 15.60 17.05 -6.85
CA PRO A 198 14.96 18.34 -6.66
C PRO A 198 15.03 18.82 -5.20
N ASP A 199 15.23 20.12 -4.97
CA ASP A 199 15.36 20.74 -3.64
C ASP A 199 14.07 20.68 -2.80
N ASN A 200 12.95 20.41 -3.43
CA ASN A 200 11.65 20.25 -2.78
C ASN A 200 11.32 18.78 -2.38
N TRP A 201 12.24 17.83 -2.53
CA TRP A 201 12.03 16.43 -2.16
C TRP A 201 12.44 16.12 -0.73
N ALA A 202 13.55 16.70 -0.28
CA ALA A 202 14.15 16.33 0.99
C ALA A 202 14.89 17.50 1.65
N ALA A 203 15.17 17.34 2.94
CA ALA A 203 16.06 18.22 3.71
C ALA A 203 17.21 17.41 4.32
N ASP A 204 18.32 18.09 4.59
CA ASP A 204 19.48 17.54 5.32
C ASP A 204 19.17 17.31 6.82
N GLY A 205 20.13 16.81 7.58
CA GLY A 205 20.00 16.59 9.04
C GLY A 205 19.80 17.88 9.87
N HIS A 206 19.94 19.05 9.26
CA HIS A 206 19.65 20.34 9.89
C HIS A 206 18.29 20.91 9.49
N GLY A 207 17.52 20.18 8.65
CA GLY A 207 16.21 20.61 8.16
C GLY A 207 16.27 21.60 7.00
N ARG A 208 17.42 21.78 6.34
CA ARG A 208 17.58 22.65 5.17
C ARG A 208 17.32 21.85 3.88
N PRO A 209 16.58 22.38 2.91
CA PRO A 209 16.38 21.74 1.61
C PRO A 209 17.73 21.31 1.01
N THR A 210 17.78 20.11 0.43
CA THR A 210 19.01 19.58 -0.19
C THR A 210 18.75 18.97 -1.55
N THR A 211 19.71 19.17 -2.46
CA THR A 211 19.75 18.48 -3.76
C THR A 211 20.67 17.26 -3.75
N ASN A 212 21.36 17.01 -2.63
CA ASN A 212 22.22 15.84 -2.45
C ASN A 212 21.40 14.65 -1.96
N ALA A 213 21.33 13.59 -2.77
CA ALA A 213 20.55 12.39 -2.43
C ALA A 213 21.10 11.63 -1.20
N GLN A 214 22.42 11.69 -0.92
CA GLN A 214 23.01 11.05 0.26
C GLN A 214 22.62 11.80 1.54
N ASP A 215 22.66 13.15 1.53
CA ASP A 215 22.22 13.96 2.66
C ASP A 215 20.72 13.73 2.94
N ALA A 216 19.91 13.58 1.88
CA ALA A 216 18.49 13.31 1.96
C ALA A 216 18.16 11.94 2.60
N ILE A 217 18.98 10.90 2.36
CA ILE A 217 18.81 9.57 2.98
C ILE A 217 18.92 9.67 4.51
N HIS A 218 19.89 10.44 5.00
CA HIS A 218 20.11 10.65 6.43
C HIS A 218 19.21 11.74 7.03
N GLY A 219 18.67 12.61 6.19
CA GLY A 219 17.80 13.72 6.56
C GLY A 219 16.32 13.37 6.58
N LEU A 220 15.49 14.28 6.05
CA LEU A 220 14.03 14.25 6.12
C LEU A 220 13.46 14.22 4.70
N ILE A 221 12.36 13.49 4.51
CA ILE A 221 11.52 13.67 3.33
C ILE A 221 10.62 14.88 3.58
N LEU A 222 10.50 15.77 2.59
CA LEU A 222 9.63 16.92 2.69
C LEU A 222 8.16 16.53 2.40
N PRO A 223 7.20 17.20 3.04
CA PRO A 223 5.78 16.97 2.76
C PRO A 223 5.39 17.52 1.37
N MET A 224 4.44 16.87 0.72
CA MET A 224 3.87 17.37 -0.53
C MET A 224 3.22 18.74 -0.32
N ALA A 225 3.36 19.65 -1.28
CA ALA A 225 2.79 21.01 -1.22
C ALA A 225 3.10 21.75 0.11
N GLY A 226 4.29 21.53 0.69
CA GLY A 226 4.76 22.18 1.91
C GLY A 226 3.93 21.81 3.15
N HIS A 227 3.50 22.81 3.93
CA HIS A 227 2.74 22.58 5.16
C HIS A 227 1.43 21.79 4.97
N LYS A 228 0.85 21.80 3.77
CA LYS A 228 -0.43 21.10 3.50
C LYS A 228 -0.28 19.59 3.64
N GLY A 229 0.79 19.01 3.09
CA GLY A 229 1.07 17.58 3.26
C GLY A 229 1.35 17.20 4.71
N TYR A 230 2.05 18.06 5.47
CA TYR A 230 2.21 17.85 6.91
C TYR A 230 0.87 17.82 7.64
N ILE A 231 -0.01 18.80 7.38
CA ILE A 231 -1.34 18.86 8.03
C ILE A 231 -2.16 17.61 7.72
N ILE A 232 -2.19 17.19 6.44
CA ILE A 232 -2.90 15.97 6.05
C ILE A 232 -2.30 14.75 6.77
N SER A 233 -0.97 14.61 6.78
CA SER A 233 -0.31 13.49 7.45
C SER A 233 -0.59 13.45 8.95
N PHE A 234 -0.61 14.61 9.62
CA PHE A 234 -0.99 14.72 11.02
C PHE A 234 -2.43 14.23 11.26
N MET A 235 -3.38 14.64 10.41
CA MET A 235 -4.77 14.21 10.54
C MET A 235 -4.96 12.72 10.22
N MET A 236 -4.16 12.16 9.29
CA MET A 236 -4.17 10.70 9.06
C MET A 236 -3.65 9.95 10.30
N ASP A 237 -2.67 10.48 11.02
CA ASP A 237 -2.20 9.89 12.29
C ASP A 237 -3.27 9.99 13.40
N VAL A 238 -4.04 11.09 13.43
CA VAL A 238 -5.20 11.21 14.33
C VAL A 238 -6.24 10.13 14.04
N LEU A 239 -6.61 9.95 12.76
CA LEU A 239 -7.62 8.98 12.36
C LEU A 239 -7.15 7.52 12.57
N ALA A 240 -5.94 7.21 12.13
CA ALA A 240 -5.42 5.85 12.12
C ALA A 240 -4.81 5.44 13.47
N GLY A 241 -4.11 6.33 14.15
CA GLY A 241 -3.42 6.06 15.41
C GLY A 241 -4.23 6.44 16.63
N VAL A 242 -4.51 7.74 16.82
CA VAL A 242 -5.11 8.25 18.05
C VAL A 242 -6.54 7.74 18.21
N LEU A 243 -7.38 7.87 17.19
CA LEU A 243 -8.81 7.50 17.24
C LEU A 243 -9.03 5.99 17.43
N THR A 244 -8.20 5.16 16.82
CA THR A 244 -8.29 3.69 16.90
C THR A 244 -7.71 3.13 18.20
N GLY A 245 -6.96 3.95 18.96
CA GLY A 245 -6.23 3.50 20.14
C GLY A 245 -4.93 2.74 19.81
N SER A 246 -4.39 2.91 18.61
CA SER A 246 -3.11 2.33 18.18
C SER A 246 -1.92 3.26 18.47
N GLY A 247 -0.71 2.89 18.05
CA GLY A 247 0.46 3.76 18.10
C GLY A 247 0.30 4.98 17.17
N PHE A 248 0.99 6.07 17.49
CA PHE A 248 1.02 7.28 16.67
C PHE A 248 2.40 7.94 16.75
N GLY A 249 2.76 8.74 15.75
CA GLY A 249 4.02 9.44 15.69
C GLY A 249 5.22 8.50 15.87
N THR A 250 6.12 8.80 16.80
CA THR A 250 7.33 8.02 17.08
C THR A 250 7.10 6.64 17.69
N ARG A 251 5.88 6.32 18.10
CA ARG A 251 5.51 5.01 18.64
C ARG A 251 5.27 3.96 17.55
N VAL A 252 5.18 4.36 16.29
CA VAL A 252 5.00 3.45 15.15
C VAL A 252 6.36 2.99 14.64
N ALA A 253 6.59 1.66 14.60
CA ALA A 253 7.80 1.07 14.01
C ALA A 253 7.57 0.71 12.54
N GLY A 254 8.64 0.89 11.74
CA GLY A 254 8.60 0.58 10.30
C GLY A 254 8.69 -0.91 10.02
N PRO A 255 8.25 -1.36 8.84
CA PRO A 255 8.32 -2.78 8.45
C PRO A 255 9.76 -3.30 8.28
N TYR A 256 10.73 -2.40 8.18
CA TYR A 256 12.16 -2.71 8.11
C TYR A 256 12.82 -2.94 9.49
N ASP A 257 12.08 -2.76 10.58
CA ASP A 257 12.53 -3.04 11.94
C ASP A 257 11.95 -4.40 12.37
N PRO A 258 12.74 -5.48 12.34
CA PRO A 258 12.21 -6.82 12.57
C PRO A 258 11.93 -7.12 14.06
N GLU A 259 12.46 -6.32 15.00
CA GLU A 259 12.39 -6.63 16.44
C GLU A 259 11.24 -5.90 17.13
N ARG A 260 10.83 -4.73 16.62
CA ARG A 260 9.81 -3.91 17.25
C ARG A 260 8.42 -4.23 16.68
N ARG A 261 7.43 -4.34 17.56
CA ARG A 261 6.02 -4.37 17.14
C ARG A 261 5.69 -3.08 16.39
N SER A 262 4.92 -3.20 15.30
CA SER A 262 4.65 -2.07 14.43
C SER A 262 3.80 -0.98 15.09
N GLY A 263 2.75 -1.40 15.79
CA GLY A 263 1.80 -0.47 16.40
C GLY A 263 1.05 0.38 15.38
N CYS A 264 1.01 0.00 14.10
CA CYS A 264 0.21 0.69 13.09
C CYS A 264 -1.27 0.64 13.42
N GLY A 265 -1.97 1.72 13.08
CA GLY A 265 -3.43 1.77 13.07
C GLY A 265 -3.97 2.05 11.67
N HIS A 266 -5.22 1.66 11.46
CA HIS A 266 -5.94 1.92 10.21
C HIS A 266 -7.36 2.34 10.52
N LEU A 267 -7.92 3.24 9.71
CA LEU A 267 -9.35 3.56 9.73
C LEU A 267 -9.89 3.45 8.31
N LEU A 268 -10.85 2.57 8.11
CA LEU A 268 -11.63 2.45 6.89
C LEU A 268 -13.00 3.07 7.10
N ILE A 269 -13.38 4.02 6.26
CA ILE A 269 -14.73 4.57 6.15
C ILE A 269 -15.31 4.06 4.83
N THR A 270 -16.49 3.44 4.88
CA THR A 270 -17.16 2.88 3.69
C THR A 270 -18.57 3.45 3.61
N ILE A 271 -18.95 3.96 2.44
CA ILE A 271 -20.28 4.52 2.16
C ILE A 271 -20.95 3.64 1.10
N ASP A 272 -22.11 3.11 1.40
CA ASP A 272 -22.94 2.39 0.44
C ASP A 272 -23.59 3.38 -0.53
N ILE A 273 -23.26 3.26 -1.82
CA ILE A 273 -23.85 4.13 -2.86
C ILE A 273 -25.37 3.95 -2.91
N GLY A 274 -25.84 2.73 -2.71
CA GLY A 274 -27.27 2.40 -2.73
C GLY A 274 -28.10 3.15 -1.68
N ALA A 275 -27.48 3.60 -0.60
CA ALA A 275 -28.12 4.40 0.44
C ALA A 275 -28.33 5.88 0.03
N LEU A 276 -27.64 6.35 -1.00
CA LEU A 276 -27.69 7.74 -1.47
C LEU A 276 -28.40 7.88 -2.83
N MET A 277 -28.13 6.96 -3.75
CA MET A 277 -28.73 6.94 -5.10
C MET A 277 -28.60 5.56 -5.73
N PRO A 278 -29.37 5.25 -6.81
CA PRO A 278 -29.19 4.03 -7.57
C PRO A 278 -27.76 3.90 -8.11
N ARG A 279 -27.16 2.71 -7.96
CA ARG A 279 -25.75 2.45 -8.35
C ARG A 279 -25.48 2.80 -9.82
N ASP A 280 -26.38 2.43 -10.72
CA ASP A 280 -26.26 2.72 -12.16
C ASP A 280 -26.29 4.22 -12.46
N ALA A 281 -27.05 4.98 -11.67
CA ALA A 281 -27.05 6.46 -11.79
C ALA A 281 -25.71 7.06 -11.32
N PHE A 282 -25.11 6.51 -10.24
CA PHE A 282 -23.79 6.91 -9.79
C PHE A 282 -22.72 6.59 -10.84
N GLU A 283 -22.72 5.37 -11.37
CA GLU A 283 -21.73 4.91 -12.36
C GLU A 283 -21.80 5.76 -13.64
N ARG A 284 -23.00 6.06 -14.16
CA ARG A 284 -23.15 7.00 -15.30
C ARG A 284 -22.57 8.38 -15.01
N ARG A 285 -22.81 8.96 -13.83
CA ARG A 285 -22.25 10.25 -13.44
C ARG A 285 -20.74 10.23 -13.32
N MET A 286 -20.17 9.11 -12.89
CA MET A 286 -18.71 8.92 -12.85
C MET A 286 -18.13 8.82 -14.28
N GLU A 287 -18.82 8.13 -15.19
CA GLU A 287 -18.45 8.09 -16.61
C GLU A 287 -18.47 9.50 -17.22
N ASP A 288 -19.56 10.26 -16.99
CA ASP A 288 -19.69 11.64 -17.48
C ASP A 288 -18.54 12.52 -16.94
N LEU A 289 -18.22 12.42 -15.64
CA LEU A 289 -17.11 13.18 -15.03
C LEU A 289 -15.76 12.84 -15.66
N ILE A 290 -15.48 11.53 -15.86
CA ILE A 290 -14.22 11.10 -16.44
C ILE A 290 -14.12 11.55 -17.91
N ASP A 291 -15.19 11.42 -18.69
CA ASP A 291 -15.22 11.85 -20.08
C ASP A 291 -15.01 13.36 -20.20
N GLU A 292 -15.68 14.16 -19.34
CA GLU A 292 -15.51 15.61 -19.29
C GLU A 292 -14.05 15.99 -19.00
N VAL A 293 -13.43 15.37 -17.99
CA VAL A 293 -12.03 15.63 -17.64
C VAL A 293 -11.08 15.22 -18.77
N LYS A 294 -11.32 14.07 -19.40
CA LYS A 294 -10.46 13.56 -20.49
C LYS A 294 -10.66 14.33 -21.81
N ALA A 295 -11.78 15.02 -21.98
CA ALA A 295 -12.05 15.87 -23.16
C ALA A 295 -11.36 17.25 -23.09
N VAL A 296 -10.77 17.63 -21.94
CA VAL A 296 -10.04 18.90 -21.82
C VAL A 296 -8.79 18.87 -22.72
N PRO A 297 -8.48 19.93 -23.45
CA PRO A 297 -7.26 20.02 -24.25
C PRO A 297 -6.01 19.78 -23.39
N THR A 298 -5.08 18.95 -23.87
CA THR A 298 -3.81 18.68 -23.17
C THR A 298 -2.89 19.91 -23.21
N ALA A 299 -2.06 20.07 -22.18
CA ALA A 299 -0.98 21.03 -22.21
C ALA A 299 0.09 20.65 -23.26
N ASP A 300 0.89 21.63 -23.70
CA ASP A 300 1.97 21.39 -24.66
C ASP A 300 2.91 20.28 -24.19
N GLY A 301 3.16 19.30 -25.05
CA GLY A 301 4.02 18.16 -24.77
C GLY A 301 3.38 17.06 -23.90
N VAL A 302 2.13 17.22 -23.47
CA VAL A 302 1.38 16.19 -22.74
C VAL A 302 0.52 15.38 -23.70
N PRO A 303 0.74 14.05 -23.82
CA PRO A 303 0.06 13.24 -24.84
C PRO A 303 -1.41 12.91 -24.45
N GLU A 304 -1.72 12.79 -23.18
CA GLU A 304 -3.03 12.33 -22.70
C GLU A 304 -3.29 12.75 -21.25
N ILE A 305 -4.56 12.95 -20.90
CA ILE A 305 -5.04 13.18 -19.54
C ILE A 305 -5.52 11.85 -18.96
N PHE A 306 -5.08 11.54 -17.74
CA PHE A 306 -5.47 10.32 -17.01
C PHE A 306 -6.39 10.68 -15.85
N PHE A 307 -7.38 9.84 -15.58
CA PHE A 307 -8.10 9.87 -14.32
C PHE A 307 -7.37 9.03 -13.25
N PRO A 308 -7.61 9.27 -11.95
CA PRO A 308 -6.93 8.53 -10.88
C PRO A 308 -7.16 7.02 -10.96
N GLY A 309 -6.09 6.24 -11.02
CA GLY A 309 -6.10 4.78 -11.13
C GLY A 309 -5.97 4.23 -12.56
N GLU A 310 -6.14 5.07 -13.59
CA GLU A 310 -6.05 4.62 -14.99
C GLU A 310 -4.65 4.13 -15.38
N LEU A 311 -3.61 4.80 -14.89
CA LEU A 311 -2.23 4.39 -15.17
C LEU A 311 -1.89 3.04 -14.54
N GLU A 312 -2.34 2.82 -13.31
CA GLU A 312 -2.20 1.55 -12.60
C GLU A 312 -2.90 0.42 -13.33
N ASP A 313 -4.10 0.65 -13.85
CA ASP A 313 -4.84 -0.36 -14.61
C ASP A 313 -4.19 -0.67 -15.95
N ARG A 314 -3.62 0.33 -16.65
CA ARG A 314 -2.84 0.13 -17.87
C ARG A 314 -1.55 -0.65 -17.59
N HIS A 315 -0.83 -0.34 -16.50
CA HIS A 315 0.33 -1.11 -16.06
C HIS A 315 -0.05 -2.56 -15.77
N ALA A 316 -1.17 -2.78 -15.05
CA ALA A 316 -1.62 -4.13 -14.75
C ALA A 316 -1.94 -4.95 -16.00
N GLN A 317 -2.59 -4.35 -17.00
CA GLN A 317 -2.84 -4.99 -18.29
C GLN A 317 -1.55 -5.35 -19.02
N ALA A 318 -0.59 -4.41 -19.07
CA ALA A 318 0.71 -4.63 -19.69
C ALA A 318 1.51 -5.73 -18.97
N HIS A 319 1.59 -5.67 -17.64
CA HIS A 319 2.33 -6.66 -16.85
C HIS A 319 1.71 -8.05 -16.89
N ARG A 320 0.37 -8.18 -16.96
CA ARG A 320 -0.30 -9.48 -17.16
C ARG A 320 0.02 -10.06 -18.54
N ARG A 321 0.08 -9.22 -19.58
CA ARG A 321 0.41 -9.65 -20.96
C ARG A 321 1.89 -9.97 -21.12
N ASP A 322 2.78 -9.13 -20.58
CA ASP A 322 4.22 -9.13 -20.92
C ASP A 322 5.10 -9.73 -19.80
N GLY A 323 4.52 -10.08 -18.66
CA GLY A 323 5.22 -10.46 -17.43
C GLY A 323 5.67 -9.24 -16.60
N ILE A 324 5.87 -9.46 -15.32
CA ILE A 324 6.33 -8.45 -14.35
C ILE A 324 7.86 -8.43 -14.33
N GLU A 325 8.43 -7.25 -14.51
CA GLU A 325 9.87 -7.06 -14.43
C GLU A 325 10.33 -6.93 -12.99
N ILE A 326 11.14 -7.89 -12.53
CA ILE A 326 11.68 -7.89 -11.17
C ILE A 326 13.12 -7.36 -11.19
N ALA A 327 13.37 -6.30 -10.40
CA ALA A 327 14.69 -5.71 -10.27
C ALA A 327 15.70 -6.73 -9.68
N ASP A 328 16.96 -6.68 -10.13
CA ASP A 328 18.00 -7.62 -9.74
C ASP A 328 18.23 -7.69 -8.23
N GLN A 329 18.13 -6.57 -7.51
CA GLN A 329 18.26 -6.55 -6.06
C GLN A 329 17.11 -7.30 -5.38
N THR A 330 15.87 -7.07 -5.82
CA THR A 330 14.68 -7.80 -5.33
C THR A 330 14.83 -9.28 -5.62
N TRP A 331 15.21 -9.65 -6.84
CA TRP A 331 15.40 -11.05 -7.23
C TRP A 331 16.43 -11.76 -6.34
N ARG A 332 17.58 -11.13 -6.06
CA ARG A 332 18.58 -11.72 -5.14
C ARG A 332 18.02 -11.98 -3.75
N SER A 333 17.17 -11.07 -3.26
CA SER A 333 16.53 -11.24 -1.95
C SER A 333 15.49 -12.37 -1.98
N LEU A 334 14.72 -12.49 -3.06
CA LEU A 334 13.79 -13.60 -3.26
C LEU A 334 14.51 -14.95 -3.40
N ALA A 335 15.65 -14.99 -4.12
CA ALA A 335 16.46 -16.20 -4.23
C ALA A 335 16.97 -16.69 -2.88
N ARG A 336 17.42 -15.77 -2.01
CA ARG A 336 17.82 -16.13 -0.64
C ARG A 336 16.63 -16.71 0.15
N LEU A 337 15.45 -16.09 0.07
CA LEU A 337 14.26 -16.62 0.72
C LEU A 337 13.87 -17.99 0.19
N ALA A 338 14.00 -18.22 -1.13
CA ALA A 338 13.74 -19.51 -1.76
C ALA A 338 14.61 -20.62 -1.16
N GLU A 339 15.92 -20.35 -0.99
CA GLU A 339 16.86 -21.27 -0.34
C GLU A 339 16.50 -21.51 1.13
N GLU A 340 16.27 -20.45 1.89
CA GLU A 340 15.95 -20.52 3.33
C GLU A 340 14.64 -21.25 3.62
N THR A 341 13.64 -21.11 2.75
CA THR A 341 12.31 -21.72 2.90
C THR A 341 12.15 -23.02 2.13
N ARG A 342 13.17 -23.42 1.35
CA ARG A 342 13.14 -24.57 0.43
C ARG A 342 11.98 -24.48 -0.57
N THR A 343 11.66 -23.26 -1.01
CA THR A 343 10.62 -22.98 -1.98
C THR A 343 11.28 -22.80 -3.35
N PRO A 344 10.80 -23.45 -4.43
CA PRO A 344 11.36 -23.26 -5.75
C PRO A 344 11.14 -21.80 -6.23
N LEU A 345 12.16 -21.21 -6.87
CA LEU A 345 12.03 -19.89 -7.48
C LEU A 345 11.02 -19.93 -8.64
N PRO A 346 10.26 -18.84 -8.85
CA PRO A 346 9.36 -18.78 -9.98
C PRO A 346 10.17 -18.80 -11.31
N PRO A 347 9.68 -19.51 -12.35
CA PRO A 347 10.37 -19.59 -13.63
C PRO A 347 10.37 -18.22 -14.33
N GLU A 348 11.45 -17.91 -15.03
CA GLU A 348 11.51 -16.75 -15.92
C GLU A 348 10.64 -17.02 -17.17
N ARG A 349 9.90 -16.02 -17.61
CA ARG A 349 9.07 -16.12 -18.81
C ARG A 349 9.94 -16.37 -20.04
N GLY A 350 9.66 -17.43 -20.78
CA GLY A 350 10.46 -17.85 -21.95
C GLY A 350 11.78 -18.54 -21.62
N GLY A 351 12.04 -18.80 -20.31
CA GLY A 351 13.12 -19.69 -19.89
C GLY A 351 12.76 -21.16 -20.16
N PRO A 352 13.75 -22.08 -20.16
CA PRO A 352 13.48 -23.49 -20.30
C PRO A 352 12.54 -23.94 -19.16
N GLU A 353 11.45 -24.62 -19.52
CA GLU A 353 10.58 -25.28 -18.54
C GLU A 353 11.47 -26.15 -17.61
N ALA A 354 11.29 -25.97 -16.30
CA ALA A 354 11.96 -26.85 -15.32
C ALA A 354 11.54 -28.28 -15.65
N GLY A 355 12.45 -29.03 -16.27
CA GLY A 355 12.19 -30.37 -16.74
C GLY A 355 11.61 -31.22 -15.62
N ASN A 356 10.50 -31.90 -15.90
CA ASN A 356 10.00 -33.03 -15.11
C ASN A 356 11.16 -33.98 -14.87
N ALA A 357 11.80 -33.86 -13.71
CA ALA A 357 12.67 -34.92 -13.21
C ALA A 357 11.73 -36.00 -12.69
N ALA A 358 11.55 -37.05 -13.50
CA ALA A 358 10.84 -38.27 -13.15
C ALA A 358 11.56 -39.02 -12.00
#